data_610715732b330b12776bef96e74b3f8f
#
_entry.id   610715732b330b12776bef96e74b3f8f
#
_cell.length_a   1.000
_cell.length_b   1.000
_cell.length_c   1.000
_cell.angle_alpha   90.00
_cell.angle_beta   90.00
_cell.angle_gamma   90.00
#
_symmetry.space_group_name_H-M   'P 1'
#
loop_
_entity.id
_entity.type
_entity.pdbx_description
1 polymer ?
#
loop_
_entity_poly.entity_id
_entity_poly.type
_entity_poly.pdbx_seq_one_letter_code
_entity_poly.pdbx_strand_id
1 'polypeptide(L)'
;MHLKKFENNPIISPNPDNQWENLVTCNPGVVYDDGTFHMLYRAAGDDPEHVIRFGYAVSKDGFNFTRVSDAPVFSPSVDGPDSGCVEDPRIVKFGDEFYITYAYRIHNPGQYWTFPHDVVLLPECGEDSPAVLKENIGNTGLAMTKDFKTFRRLGRITSPVLDDRDVILFPEKVNGVNLKNFNTFEPLCTFVQF
;
A
#
# COMPACT_ATOMS: atom_id res chain seq x y z
N MET A 1 20.36 -0.79 23.37
CA MET A 1 20.09 -2.06 22.63
C MET A 1 20.63 -1.86 21.22
N HIS A 2 21.51 -2.73 20.73
CA HIS A 2 21.99 -2.67 19.34
C HIS A 2 21.22 -3.72 18.53
N LEU A 3 20.46 -3.26 17.53
CA LEU A 3 19.81 -4.17 16.58
C LEU A 3 20.87 -4.75 15.63
N LYS A 4 20.87 -6.07 15.50
CA LYS A 4 21.73 -6.76 14.52
C LYS A 4 20.93 -6.97 13.25
N LYS A 5 21.46 -6.50 12.13
CA LYS A 5 20.86 -6.76 10.82
C LYS A 5 20.93 -8.26 10.50
N PHE A 6 19.83 -8.81 9.98
CA PHE A 6 19.81 -10.20 9.54
C PHE A 6 20.82 -10.42 8.39
N GLU A 7 21.61 -11.47 8.46
CA GLU A 7 22.73 -11.67 7.53
C GLU A 7 22.28 -11.96 6.08
N ASN A 8 21.10 -12.56 5.91
CA ASN A 8 20.53 -12.86 4.59
C ASN A 8 19.58 -11.78 4.07
N ASN A 9 19.70 -10.54 4.56
CA ASN A 9 18.96 -9.43 3.93
C ASN A 9 19.52 -9.11 2.54
N PRO A 10 18.65 -8.76 1.57
CA PRO A 10 17.21 -8.56 1.69
C PRO A 10 16.44 -9.90 1.73
N ILE A 11 15.40 -9.98 2.58
CA ILE A 11 14.56 -11.18 2.74
C ILE A 11 13.58 -11.38 1.57
N ILE A 12 13.38 -10.39 0.73
CA ILE A 12 12.69 -10.45 -0.55
C ILE A 12 13.37 -9.48 -1.52
N SER A 13 13.65 -9.92 -2.73
CA SER A 13 14.31 -9.13 -3.78
C SER A 13 13.42 -9.05 -5.00
N PRO A 14 13.61 -8.06 -5.89
CA PRO A 14 12.96 -8.05 -7.20
C PRO A 14 13.12 -9.39 -7.91
N ASN A 15 12.10 -9.79 -8.65
CA ASN A 15 12.17 -10.99 -9.50
C ASN A 15 12.37 -10.55 -10.95
N PRO A 16 13.57 -10.77 -11.55
CA PRO A 16 13.87 -10.31 -12.90
C PRO A 16 13.01 -10.97 -13.97
N ASP A 17 12.44 -12.15 -13.68
CA ASP A 17 11.57 -12.87 -14.61
C ASP A 17 10.13 -12.41 -14.57
N ASN A 18 9.79 -11.49 -13.65
CA ASN A 18 8.44 -11.04 -13.39
C ASN A 18 8.32 -9.52 -13.64
N GLN A 19 7.87 -9.14 -14.82
CA GLN A 19 7.89 -7.77 -15.31
C GLN A 19 7.31 -6.73 -14.33
N TRP A 20 6.26 -7.05 -13.57
CA TRP A 20 5.63 -6.09 -12.68
C TRP A 20 6.40 -5.83 -11.38
N GLU A 21 7.41 -6.64 -11.04
CA GLU A 21 8.23 -6.53 -9.82
C GLU A 21 9.75 -6.67 -10.09
N ASN A 22 10.19 -6.53 -11.34
CA ASN A 22 11.58 -6.79 -11.72
C ASN A 22 12.56 -5.68 -11.33
N LEU A 23 12.07 -4.50 -10.93
CA LEU A 23 12.92 -3.35 -10.58
C LEU A 23 13.07 -3.15 -9.07
N VAL A 24 11.95 -3.13 -8.33
CA VAL A 24 11.97 -2.79 -6.90
C VAL A 24 10.97 -3.60 -6.09
N THR A 25 11.40 -4.02 -4.89
CA THR A 25 10.56 -4.53 -3.81
C THR A 25 10.93 -3.81 -2.52
N CYS A 26 9.96 -3.24 -1.82
CA CYS A 26 10.21 -2.45 -0.61
C CYS A 26 8.96 -2.28 0.26
N ASN A 27 9.10 -1.54 1.35
CA ASN A 27 8.03 -1.04 2.23
C ASN A 27 6.92 -2.06 2.55
N PRO A 28 7.26 -3.25 3.10
CA PRO A 28 6.29 -4.28 3.36
C PRO A 28 5.43 -3.96 4.59
N GLY A 29 4.13 -4.33 4.51
CA GLY A 29 3.30 -4.55 5.68
C GLY A 29 3.34 -6.03 6.07
N VAL A 30 3.57 -6.32 7.35
CA VAL A 30 3.64 -7.70 7.85
C VAL A 30 2.73 -7.87 9.06
N VAL A 31 2.01 -8.98 9.09
CA VAL A 31 1.22 -9.41 10.25
C VAL A 31 1.48 -10.88 10.54
N TYR A 32 1.54 -11.24 11.82
CA TYR A 32 1.62 -12.63 12.24
C TYR A 32 0.23 -13.11 12.66
N ASP A 33 -0.20 -14.23 12.09
CA ASP A 33 -1.48 -14.84 12.39
C ASP A 33 -1.42 -16.36 12.23
N ASP A 34 -1.97 -17.07 13.18
CA ASP A 34 -2.08 -18.55 13.19
C ASP A 34 -0.81 -19.27 12.70
N GLY A 35 0.33 -18.95 13.31
CA GLY A 35 1.61 -19.57 13.01
C GLY A 35 2.22 -19.19 11.65
N THR A 36 1.75 -18.11 11.03
CA THR A 36 2.22 -17.66 9.71
C THR A 36 2.44 -16.13 9.71
N PHE A 37 3.57 -15.69 9.19
CA PHE A 37 3.79 -14.30 8.83
C PHE A 37 3.23 -14.07 7.43
N HIS A 38 2.35 -13.10 7.30
CA HIS A 38 1.76 -12.63 6.06
C HIS A 38 2.38 -11.28 5.70
N MET A 39 2.96 -11.17 4.53
CA MET A 39 3.62 -9.97 4.04
C MET A 39 2.95 -9.49 2.76
N LEU A 40 2.42 -8.27 2.76
CA LEU A 40 2.15 -7.50 1.55
C LEU A 40 3.37 -6.62 1.30
N TYR A 41 4.03 -6.77 0.17
CA TYR A 41 5.18 -5.95 -0.21
C TYR A 41 4.86 -5.07 -1.41
N ARG A 42 5.34 -3.85 -1.36
CA ARG A 42 5.31 -2.92 -2.50
C ARG A 42 6.29 -3.38 -3.55
N ALA A 43 5.86 -3.40 -4.81
CA ALA A 43 6.74 -3.71 -5.94
C ALA A 43 6.35 -2.93 -7.20
N ALA A 44 7.33 -2.70 -8.06
CA ALA A 44 7.13 -2.14 -9.37
C ALA A 44 8.19 -2.66 -10.36
N GLY A 45 7.82 -2.65 -11.63
CA GLY A 45 8.67 -3.04 -12.73
C GLY A 45 9.44 -1.89 -13.36
N ASP A 46 10.32 -2.25 -14.27
CA ASP A 46 11.06 -1.33 -15.14
C ASP A 46 10.23 -1.00 -16.39
N ASP A 47 9.12 -0.30 -16.15
CA ASP A 47 8.25 0.21 -17.20
C ASP A 47 8.12 1.74 -17.08
N PRO A 48 7.79 2.47 -18.17
CA PRO A 48 7.72 3.93 -18.17
C PRO A 48 6.68 4.48 -17.19
N GLU A 49 5.62 3.75 -16.93
CA GLU A 49 4.52 4.15 -16.04
C GLU A 49 4.88 3.90 -14.58
N HIS A 50 5.78 2.96 -14.32
CA HIS A 50 6.19 2.51 -12.98
C HIS A 50 5.00 2.23 -12.07
N VAL A 51 4.08 1.41 -12.55
CA VAL A 51 2.85 1.10 -11.82
C VAL A 51 3.15 0.26 -10.58
N ILE A 52 2.95 0.84 -9.42
CA ILE A 52 3.22 0.20 -8.13
C ILE A 52 2.03 -0.65 -7.71
N ARG A 53 2.32 -1.88 -7.22
CA ARG A 53 1.35 -2.91 -6.83
C ARG A 53 1.81 -3.63 -5.58
N PHE A 54 0.96 -4.48 -5.01
CA PHE A 54 1.33 -5.36 -3.92
C PHE A 54 1.48 -6.80 -4.37
N GLY A 55 2.63 -7.38 -4.00
CA GLY A 55 2.81 -8.81 -3.96
C GLY A 55 2.48 -9.38 -2.58
N TYR A 56 2.32 -10.69 -2.51
CA TYR A 56 2.04 -11.41 -1.28
C TYR A 56 3.03 -12.53 -1.07
N ALA A 57 3.63 -12.56 0.11
CA ALA A 57 4.55 -13.61 0.53
C ALA A 57 4.23 -14.08 1.95
N VAL A 58 4.58 -15.32 2.26
CA VAL A 58 4.38 -15.93 3.57
C VAL A 58 5.66 -16.51 4.13
N SER A 59 5.73 -16.57 5.47
CA SER A 59 6.85 -17.20 6.18
C SER A 59 6.35 -17.88 7.46
N LYS A 60 7.07 -18.91 7.89
CA LYS A 60 6.84 -19.57 9.19
C LYS A 60 7.77 -19.06 10.29
N ASP A 61 8.87 -18.43 9.92
CA ASP A 61 9.93 -18.00 10.85
C ASP A 61 10.16 -16.48 10.85
N GLY A 62 9.50 -15.73 9.95
CA GLY A 62 9.67 -14.27 9.78
C GLY A 62 10.95 -13.86 9.06
N PHE A 63 11.75 -14.81 8.58
CA PHE A 63 13.01 -14.59 7.88
C PHE A 63 13.01 -15.14 6.46
N ASN A 64 12.44 -16.31 6.27
CA ASN A 64 12.38 -16.98 4.97
C ASN A 64 10.98 -16.81 4.38
N PHE A 65 10.81 -15.87 3.46
CA PHE A 65 9.55 -15.59 2.81
C PHE A 65 9.47 -16.25 1.44
N THR A 66 8.30 -16.82 1.15
CA THR A 66 7.98 -17.41 -0.15
C THR A 66 6.83 -16.64 -0.78
N ARG A 67 6.98 -16.20 -2.04
CA ARG A 67 5.89 -15.63 -2.83
C ARG A 67 4.76 -16.63 -3.00
N VAL A 68 3.54 -16.15 -2.83
CA VAL A 68 2.33 -16.98 -2.98
C VAL A 68 1.81 -16.97 -4.42
N SER A 69 2.15 -15.92 -5.18
CA SER A 69 1.71 -15.73 -6.56
C SER A 69 2.78 -15.00 -7.36
N ASP A 70 2.87 -15.30 -8.65
CA ASP A 70 3.68 -14.56 -9.61
C ASP A 70 2.95 -13.29 -10.12
N ALA A 71 1.65 -13.18 -9.86
CA ALA A 71 0.86 -11.99 -10.15
C ALA A 71 0.67 -11.13 -8.90
N PRO A 72 0.51 -9.80 -9.03
CA PRO A 72 0.18 -8.96 -7.90
C PRO A 72 -1.18 -9.33 -7.32
N VAL A 73 -1.31 -9.29 -5.99
CA VAL A 73 -2.57 -9.59 -5.30
C VAL A 73 -3.45 -8.35 -5.13
N PHE A 74 -2.86 -7.16 -5.18
CA PHE A 74 -3.57 -5.90 -5.09
C PHE A 74 -2.95 -4.89 -6.06
N SER A 75 -3.74 -4.44 -7.01
CA SER A 75 -3.34 -3.51 -8.08
C SER A 75 -4.19 -2.25 -8.04
N PRO A 76 -3.78 -1.16 -8.68
CA PRO A 76 -4.62 0.01 -8.92
C PRO A 76 -6.00 -0.39 -9.47
N SER A 77 -7.04 0.36 -9.11
CA SER A 77 -8.37 0.19 -9.69
C SER A 77 -8.41 0.73 -11.12
N VAL A 78 -9.31 0.21 -11.94
CA VAL A 78 -9.44 0.68 -13.34
C VAL A 78 -9.95 2.12 -13.38
N ASP A 79 -11.00 2.42 -12.60
CA ASP A 79 -11.71 3.71 -12.64
C ASP A 79 -11.82 4.37 -11.25
N GLY A 80 -11.06 3.89 -10.27
CA GLY A 80 -11.12 4.39 -8.90
C GLY A 80 -10.14 5.52 -8.60
N PRO A 81 -10.19 6.08 -7.40
CA PRO A 81 -9.28 7.13 -6.98
C PRO A 81 -7.83 6.66 -6.85
N ASP A 82 -7.60 5.37 -6.75
CA ASP A 82 -6.29 4.72 -6.67
C ASP A 82 -5.83 4.11 -8.01
N SER A 83 -6.28 4.70 -9.13
CA SER A 83 -6.01 4.17 -10.47
C SER A 83 -4.56 4.29 -10.93
N GLY A 84 -3.75 5.15 -10.33
CA GLY A 84 -2.35 5.32 -10.72
C GLY A 84 -1.39 4.36 -10.05
N CYS A 85 -1.49 4.19 -8.74
CA CYS A 85 -0.65 3.26 -7.99
C CYS A 85 -1.22 2.97 -6.59
N VAL A 86 -0.74 1.87 -5.99
CA VAL A 86 -0.98 1.53 -4.59
C VAL A 86 0.35 1.26 -3.90
N GLU A 87 0.59 1.90 -2.75
CA GLU A 87 1.91 1.97 -2.10
C GLU A 87 1.80 1.68 -0.60
N ASP A 88 2.87 1.18 -0.01
CA ASP A 88 3.17 1.19 1.42
C ASP A 88 2.05 0.60 2.31
N PRO A 89 1.72 -0.68 2.15
CA PRO A 89 0.67 -1.32 2.92
C PRO A 89 1.00 -1.36 4.42
N ARG A 90 -0.01 -1.15 5.26
CA ARG A 90 0.03 -1.38 6.70
C ARG A 90 -1.13 -2.28 7.08
N ILE A 91 -0.87 -3.33 7.82
CA ILE A 91 -1.85 -4.40 8.09
C ILE A 91 -2.19 -4.44 9.58
N VAL A 92 -3.47 -4.40 9.89
CA VAL A 92 -3.98 -4.61 11.24
C VAL A 92 -5.10 -5.65 11.20
N LYS A 93 -5.12 -6.60 12.15
CA LYS A 93 -6.16 -7.62 12.27
C LYS A 93 -7.20 -7.21 13.30
N PHE A 94 -8.49 -7.29 12.93
CA PHE A 94 -9.62 -7.17 13.83
C PHE A 94 -10.54 -8.38 13.66
N GLY A 95 -10.60 -9.20 14.69
CA GLY A 95 -11.34 -10.47 14.62
C GLY A 95 -10.73 -11.41 13.59
N ASP A 96 -11.49 -11.77 12.58
CA ASP A 96 -11.10 -12.65 11.46
C ASP A 96 -10.82 -11.88 10.14
N GLU A 97 -10.74 -10.56 10.21
CA GLU A 97 -10.52 -9.68 9.07
C GLU A 97 -9.21 -8.90 9.20
N PHE A 98 -8.50 -8.74 8.08
CA PHE A 98 -7.31 -7.90 7.98
C PHE A 98 -7.67 -6.61 7.27
N TYR A 99 -7.35 -5.50 7.93
CA TYR A 99 -7.53 -4.16 7.40
C TYR A 99 -6.18 -3.62 6.94
N ILE A 100 -6.17 -3.10 5.73
CA ILE A 100 -4.97 -2.60 5.08
C ILE A 100 -5.16 -1.11 4.80
N THR A 101 -4.36 -0.27 5.44
CA THR A 101 -4.17 1.10 4.97
C THR A 101 -3.06 1.12 3.94
N TYR A 102 -3.23 1.90 2.89
CA TYR A 102 -2.27 2.01 1.81
C TYR A 102 -2.27 3.41 1.22
N ALA A 103 -1.09 3.90 0.86
CA ALA A 103 -0.99 5.12 0.07
C ALA A 103 -1.39 4.83 -1.38
N TYR A 104 -1.98 5.83 -2.04
CA TYR A 104 -2.34 5.73 -3.45
C TYR A 104 -2.25 7.09 -4.15
N ARG A 105 -2.15 7.04 -5.46
CA ARG A 105 -2.21 8.19 -6.36
C ARG A 105 -3.20 7.92 -7.48
N ILE A 106 -3.77 8.99 -8.03
CA ILE A 106 -4.71 8.88 -9.14
C ILE A 106 -4.01 8.67 -10.49
N HIS A 107 -2.76 9.13 -10.62
CA HIS A 107 -1.95 8.96 -11.82
C HIS A 107 -0.71 8.13 -11.51
N ASN A 108 -0.21 7.43 -12.52
CA ASN A 108 1.01 6.65 -12.43
C ASN A 108 2.18 7.54 -12.01
N PRO A 109 3.08 7.07 -11.11
CA PRO A 109 4.20 7.86 -10.65
C PRO A 109 5.27 8.09 -11.71
N GLY A 110 5.32 7.26 -12.76
CA GLY A 110 6.38 7.31 -13.76
C GLY A 110 7.76 6.99 -13.15
N GLN A 111 8.79 7.11 -13.96
CA GLN A 111 10.18 6.91 -13.55
C GLN A 111 10.77 8.20 -12.93
N TYR A 112 10.20 8.67 -11.82
CA TYR A 112 10.52 9.94 -11.15
C TYR A 112 11.98 10.08 -10.69
N TRP A 113 12.75 8.99 -10.66
CA TRP A 113 14.18 9.00 -10.34
C TRP A 113 15.07 9.26 -11.54
N THR A 114 14.53 9.26 -12.78
CA THR A 114 15.26 9.63 -13.98
C THR A 114 15.34 11.15 -14.09
N PHE A 115 16.43 11.66 -14.66
CA PHE A 115 16.59 13.10 -14.88
C PHE A 115 16.59 13.40 -16.38
N PRO A 116 15.88 14.46 -16.83
CA PRO A 116 15.06 15.40 -16.08
C PRO A 116 13.75 14.76 -15.57
N HIS A 117 13.20 15.29 -14.47
CA HIS A 117 12.03 14.77 -13.74
C HIS A 117 10.68 14.86 -14.51
N ASP A 118 10.72 14.90 -15.83
CA ASP A 118 9.57 15.20 -16.68
C ASP A 118 8.63 14.01 -16.93
N VAL A 119 8.76 12.94 -16.15
CA VAL A 119 8.02 11.69 -16.40
C VAL A 119 6.88 11.45 -15.41
N VAL A 120 6.41 12.47 -14.72
CA VAL A 120 5.09 12.37 -14.09
C VAL A 120 4.08 12.60 -15.20
N LEU A 121 3.47 11.53 -15.69
CA LEU A 121 2.44 11.56 -16.72
C LEU A 121 1.15 12.16 -16.13
N LEU A 122 1.17 13.44 -15.83
CA LEU A 122 -0.03 14.15 -15.43
C LEU A 122 -0.84 14.47 -16.70
N PRO A 123 -2.14 14.19 -16.70
CA PRO A 123 -3.00 14.64 -17.78
C PRO A 123 -3.07 16.18 -17.78
N GLU A 124 -3.28 16.77 -18.93
CA GLU A 124 -3.60 18.19 -19.03
C GLU A 124 -4.87 18.48 -18.23
N CYS A 125 -4.75 19.29 -17.19
CA CYS A 125 -5.85 19.69 -16.33
C CYS A 125 -6.14 21.17 -16.51
N GLY A 126 -7.43 21.54 -16.50
CA GLY A 126 -7.84 22.95 -16.46
C GLY A 126 -7.39 23.66 -15.19
N GLU A 127 -7.30 24.98 -15.23
CA GLU A 127 -6.87 25.79 -14.07
C GLU A 127 -7.71 25.54 -12.81
N ASP A 128 -9.00 25.25 -12.96
CA ASP A 128 -9.94 25.00 -11.85
C ASP A 128 -9.98 23.54 -11.38
N SER A 129 -9.14 22.66 -11.95
CA SER A 129 -9.12 21.26 -11.53
C SER A 129 -8.63 21.11 -10.09
N PRO A 130 -9.15 20.11 -9.33
CA PRO A 130 -8.67 19.82 -7.98
C PRO A 130 -7.16 19.54 -7.93
N ALA A 131 -6.49 19.93 -6.84
CA ALA A 131 -5.06 19.75 -6.65
C ALA A 131 -4.63 18.28 -6.81
N VAL A 132 -5.45 17.32 -6.38
CA VAL A 132 -5.18 15.89 -6.52
C VAL A 132 -4.96 15.46 -7.97
N LEU A 133 -5.61 16.11 -8.93
CA LEU A 133 -5.44 15.84 -10.35
C LEU A 133 -4.22 16.56 -10.94
N LYS A 134 -3.91 17.76 -10.42
CA LYS A 134 -2.81 18.60 -10.92
C LYS A 134 -1.44 18.15 -10.39
N GLU A 135 -1.39 17.71 -9.13
CA GLU A 135 -0.16 17.53 -8.38
C GLU A 135 0.15 16.05 -8.11
N ASN A 136 -0.76 15.14 -8.48
CA ASN A 136 -0.65 13.70 -8.18
C ASN A 136 -0.35 13.42 -6.71
N ILE A 137 -1.02 14.13 -5.81
CA ILE A 137 -0.81 14.00 -4.35
C ILE A 137 -1.17 12.61 -3.85
N GLY A 138 -0.44 12.16 -2.83
CA GLY A 138 -0.70 10.89 -2.18
C GLY A 138 -1.87 11.00 -1.20
N ASN A 139 -2.75 10.01 -1.20
CA ASN A 139 -3.83 9.86 -0.24
C ASN A 139 -3.78 8.48 0.39
N THR A 140 -4.47 8.27 1.50
CA THR A 140 -4.56 6.96 2.14
C THR A 140 -5.92 6.33 1.90
N GLY A 141 -5.89 5.13 1.33
CA GLY A 141 -7.02 4.23 1.18
C GLY A 141 -7.09 3.20 2.29
N LEU A 142 -8.26 2.64 2.45
CA LEU A 142 -8.54 1.51 3.33
C LEU A 142 -9.10 0.36 2.51
N ALA A 143 -8.54 -0.82 2.70
CA ALA A 143 -9.06 -2.07 2.15
C ALA A 143 -9.17 -3.13 3.25
N MET A 144 -9.92 -4.18 2.96
CA MET A 144 -10.10 -5.32 3.84
C MET A 144 -9.95 -6.63 3.08
N THR A 145 -9.38 -7.63 3.72
CA THR A 145 -9.29 -9.00 3.21
C THR A 145 -9.42 -10.02 4.36
N LYS A 146 -9.77 -11.27 4.01
CA LYS A 146 -9.71 -12.42 4.93
C LYS A 146 -8.63 -13.43 4.53
N ASP A 147 -8.13 -13.36 3.32
CA ASP A 147 -7.33 -14.40 2.68
C ASP A 147 -6.09 -13.89 1.94
N PHE A 148 -5.86 -12.57 1.91
CA PHE A 148 -4.81 -11.90 1.14
C PHE A 148 -4.85 -12.18 -0.37
N LYS A 149 -6.00 -12.65 -0.89
CA LYS A 149 -6.24 -12.92 -2.31
C LYS A 149 -7.39 -12.08 -2.85
N THR A 150 -8.43 -11.93 -2.04
CA THR A 150 -9.61 -11.14 -2.37
C THR A 150 -9.65 -9.90 -1.47
N PHE A 151 -9.71 -8.72 -2.07
CA PHE A 151 -9.71 -7.45 -1.34
C PHE A 151 -10.98 -6.66 -1.64
N ARG A 152 -11.54 -6.08 -0.59
CA ARG A 152 -12.63 -5.10 -0.67
C ARG A 152 -12.10 -3.71 -0.31
N ARG A 153 -12.12 -2.79 -1.25
CA ARG A 153 -11.83 -1.38 -0.99
C ARG A 153 -12.94 -0.74 -0.18
N LEU A 154 -12.58 -0.06 0.88
CA LEU A 154 -13.51 0.63 1.79
C LEU A 154 -13.54 2.15 1.54
N GLY A 155 -12.61 2.65 0.77
CA GLY A 155 -12.53 4.06 0.37
C GLY A 155 -11.34 4.80 0.96
N ARG A 156 -11.32 6.11 0.73
CA ARG A 156 -10.29 7.02 1.25
C ARG A 156 -10.59 7.37 2.71
N ILE A 157 -9.53 7.47 3.52
CA ILE A 157 -9.61 7.82 4.94
C ILE A 157 -8.87 9.11 5.30
N THR A 158 -8.23 9.77 4.34
CA THR A 158 -7.56 11.06 4.51
C THR A 158 -8.24 12.18 3.72
N SER A 159 -7.83 13.42 3.97
CA SER A 159 -8.36 14.59 3.23
C SER A 159 -8.01 14.50 1.74
N PRO A 160 -8.95 14.82 0.83
CA PRO A 160 -8.67 14.78 -0.61
C PRO A 160 -7.76 15.90 -1.10
N VAL A 161 -7.52 16.91 -0.28
CA VAL A 161 -6.77 18.12 -0.66
C VAL A 161 -5.42 18.23 -0.01
N LEU A 162 -5.02 17.23 0.77
CA LEU A 162 -3.72 17.15 1.44
C LEU A 162 -2.96 15.92 0.98
N ASP A 163 -1.66 16.07 0.78
CA ASP A 163 -0.78 14.91 0.65
C ASP A 163 -0.64 14.28 2.04
N ASP A 164 -1.34 13.19 2.27
CA ASP A 164 -1.43 12.54 3.57
C ASP A 164 -1.36 11.02 3.40
N ARG A 165 -0.23 10.46 3.77
CA ARG A 165 0.15 9.06 3.62
C ARG A 165 0.64 8.50 4.95
N ASP A 166 0.93 7.21 4.98
CA ASP A 166 1.51 6.51 6.15
C ASP A 166 0.60 6.42 7.37
N VAL A 167 -0.71 6.38 7.13
CA VAL A 167 -1.71 6.19 8.19
C VAL A 167 -1.67 4.74 8.68
N ILE A 168 -1.67 4.58 10.00
CA ILE A 168 -1.69 3.28 10.67
C ILE A 168 -2.94 3.20 11.56
N LEU A 169 -3.66 2.10 11.47
CA LEU A 169 -4.76 1.81 12.39
C LEU A 169 -4.22 1.28 13.73
N PHE A 170 -4.85 1.68 14.82
CA PHE A 170 -4.57 1.06 16.12
C PHE A 170 -5.15 -0.36 16.16
N PRO A 171 -4.40 -1.35 16.68
CA PRO A 171 -4.88 -2.73 16.75
C PRO A 171 -5.95 -2.95 17.81
N GLU A 172 -6.17 -1.97 18.70
CA GLU A 172 -7.12 -2.01 19.79
C GLU A 172 -8.01 -0.77 19.82
N LYS A 173 -9.11 -0.85 20.57
CA LYS A 173 -9.99 0.30 20.78
C LYS A 173 -9.28 1.40 21.55
N VAL A 174 -9.32 2.62 21.04
CA VAL A 174 -8.91 3.82 21.76
C VAL A 174 -10.17 4.52 22.30
N ASN A 175 -10.24 4.75 23.61
CA ASN A 175 -11.39 5.38 24.29
C ASN A 175 -12.74 4.68 24.02
N GLY A 176 -12.74 3.35 23.88
CA GLY A 176 -13.96 2.57 23.69
C GLY A 176 -14.53 2.60 22.27
N VAL A 177 -13.93 3.33 21.36
CA VAL A 177 -14.36 3.41 19.96
C VAL A 177 -14.02 2.10 19.25
N ASN A 178 -15.06 1.44 18.74
CA ASN A 178 -14.92 0.20 17.99
C ASN A 178 -14.74 0.52 16.51
N LEU A 179 -13.58 0.24 15.94
CA LEU A 179 -13.33 0.37 14.51
C LEU A 179 -14.23 -0.54 13.64
N LYS A 180 -15.09 -1.35 14.21
CA LYS A 180 -16.06 -2.19 13.49
C LYS A 180 -17.23 -1.42 12.85
N ASN A 181 -17.47 -0.15 13.17
CA ASN A 181 -18.59 0.63 12.62
C ASN A 181 -18.13 1.56 11.48
N PHE A 182 -17.58 0.99 10.40
CA PHE A 182 -17.27 1.74 9.16
C PHE A 182 -18.50 2.14 8.32
N ASN A 183 -19.72 1.95 8.81
CA ASN A 183 -20.93 2.37 8.09
C ASN A 183 -21.35 3.83 8.33
N THR A 184 -20.66 4.57 9.19
CA THR A 184 -20.86 6.00 9.38
C THR A 184 -19.52 6.70 9.33
N PHE A 185 -19.36 7.58 8.34
CA PHE A 185 -18.26 8.53 8.22
C PHE A 185 -18.30 9.55 9.37
N GLU A 186 -18.06 9.11 10.58
CA GLU A 186 -17.65 10.03 11.62
C GLU A 186 -16.13 9.98 11.75
N PRO A 187 -15.44 11.12 11.91
CA PRO A 187 -13.99 11.18 12.02
C PRO A 187 -13.52 10.68 13.38
N LEU A 188 -13.55 9.36 13.58
CA LEU A 188 -13.29 8.72 14.88
C LEU A 188 -12.02 7.89 14.92
N CYS A 189 -11.15 8.08 13.94
CA CYS A 189 -9.81 7.51 14.01
C CYS A 189 -8.85 8.56 14.52
N THR A 190 -8.36 8.40 15.75
CA THR A 190 -7.14 9.09 16.14
C THR A 190 -6.00 8.39 15.43
N PHE A 191 -5.55 8.96 14.34
CA PHE A 191 -4.39 8.47 13.59
C PHE A 191 -3.13 9.03 14.23
N VAL A 192 -2.09 8.21 14.33
CA VAL A 192 -0.74 8.70 14.62
C VAL A 192 -0.03 8.82 13.28
N GLN A 193 0.23 10.05 12.89
CA GLN A 193 1.11 10.37 11.77
C GLN A 193 2.54 10.41 12.31
N PHE A 194 3.45 9.65 11.70
CA PHE A 194 4.89 9.69 12.00
C PHE A 194 5.61 10.56 11.00
#